data_7f49c4f6971e9a72d21facb4c656e2a7
#
_entry.id   7f49c4f6971e9a72d21facb4c656e2a7
#
_cell.length_a   1.000
_cell.length_b   1.000
_cell.length_c   1.000
_cell.angle_alpha   90.00
_cell.angle_beta   90.00
_cell.angle_gamma   90.00
#
_symmetry.space_group_name_H-M   'P 1'
#
loop_
_entity.id
_entity.type
_entity.pdbx_description
1 polymer ?
#
loop_
_entity_poly.entity_id
_entity_poly.type
_entity_poly.pdbx_seq_one_letter_code
_entity_poly.pdbx_strand_id
1 'polypeptide(L)'
;MSYNVRLFNVFKWIDRDDIPEVILAFINQNNPDILCIQEYSNHGNIDLKVYPYRYIFIEGDKIRTGQAIFSKFPIINQGNIVFPNSNNNAIFADIKRGKDIIRVYNIHFQSIKISPDVHEISENIEVINQQKSQKLYNRISKAFRQQQEQAEIFIAHKKECNYPLIICGDLN
;
A
#
# COMPACT_ATOMS: atom_id res chain seq x y z
N MET A 1 -10.41 7.46 -2.97
CA MET A 1 -9.05 7.65 -3.52
C MET A 1 -8.15 6.56 -2.98
N SER A 2 -7.24 6.01 -3.79
CA SER A 2 -6.15 5.12 -3.35
C SER A 2 -4.82 5.75 -3.75
N TYR A 3 -3.83 5.76 -2.84
CA TYR A 3 -2.57 6.47 -3.07
C TYR A 3 -1.42 5.83 -2.29
N ASN A 4 -0.39 5.34 -2.99
CA ASN A 4 0.88 4.98 -2.37
C ASN A 4 1.72 6.26 -2.19
N VAL A 5 1.95 6.65 -0.94
CA VAL A 5 2.63 7.92 -0.59
C VAL A 5 4.15 7.75 -0.40
N ARG A 6 4.67 6.54 -0.60
CA ARG A 6 6.09 6.23 -0.48
C ARG A 6 6.73 6.85 0.77
N LEU A 7 6.16 6.51 1.93
CA LEU A 7 6.61 6.99 3.25
C LEU A 7 6.70 8.52 3.37
N PHE A 8 5.95 9.27 2.55
CA PHE A 8 6.03 10.75 2.51
C PHE A 8 7.44 11.27 2.27
N ASN A 9 8.23 10.56 1.45
CA ASN A 9 9.60 10.93 1.10
C ASN A 9 10.61 10.95 2.26
N VAL A 10 10.37 10.17 3.32
CA VAL A 10 11.24 10.12 4.52
C VAL A 10 12.70 9.84 4.16
N PHE A 11 12.96 9.06 3.12
CA PHE A 11 14.33 8.76 2.66
C PHE A 11 14.87 9.74 1.63
N LYS A 12 14.19 10.86 1.39
CA LYS A 12 14.62 11.89 0.43
C LYS A 12 14.91 11.35 -0.98
N TRP A 13 14.09 10.40 -1.48
CA TRP A 13 14.17 9.95 -2.88
C TRP A 13 13.96 11.08 -3.89
N ILE A 14 13.20 12.09 -3.50
CA ILE A 14 13.05 13.37 -4.20
C ILE A 14 13.74 14.41 -3.31
N ASP A 15 14.66 15.18 -3.89
CA ASP A 15 15.39 16.22 -3.17
C ASP A 15 14.51 17.48 -2.97
N ARG A 16 13.48 17.30 -2.16
CA ARG A 16 12.52 18.33 -1.74
C ARG A 16 12.03 18.01 -0.34
N ASP A 17 11.91 19.03 0.50
CA ASP A 17 11.43 18.88 1.88
C ASP A 17 9.90 19.06 2.00
N ASP A 18 9.24 19.64 0.99
CA ASP A 18 7.80 19.95 0.97
C ASP A 18 6.91 18.86 0.38
N ILE A 19 7.43 17.66 0.19
CA ILE A 19 6.67 16.55 -0.38
C ILE A 19 5.44 16.18 0.47
N PRO A 20 5.52 16.11 1.81
CA PRO A 20 4.33 15.86 2.64
C PRO A 20 3.23 16.89 2.42
N GLU A 21 3.57 18.16 2.34
CA GLU A 21 2.64 19.28 2.12
C GLU A 21 1.99 19.20 0.73
N VAL A 22 2.77 18.85 -0.30
CA VAL A 22 2.27 18.66 -1.66
C VAL A 22 1.28 17.49 -1.72
N ILE A 23 1.59 16.38 -1.05
CA ILE A 23 0.67 15.23 -0.94
C ILE A 23 -0.61 15.64 -0.23
N LEU A 24 -0.51 16.37 0.88
CA LEU A 24 -1.67 16.86 1.63
C LEU A 24 -2.53 17.82 0.79
N ALA A 25 -1.90 18.76 0.08
CA ALA A 25 -2.61 19.67 -0.82
C ALA A 25 -3.37 18.92 -1.91
N PHE A 26 -2.75 17.91 -2.51
CA PHE A 26 -3.39 17.04 -3.50
C PHE A 26 -4.59 16.29 -2.94
N ILE A 27 -4.46 15.70 -1.74
CA ILE A 27 -5.57 15.01 -1.06
C ILE A 27 -6.71 15.99 -0.78
N ASN A 28 -6.41 17.17 -0.24
CA ASN A 28 -7.40 18.19 0.10
C ASN A 28 -8.12 18.74 -1.14
N GLN A 29 -7.40 18.95 -2.24
CA GLN A 29 -7.98 19.41 -3.51
C GLN A 29 -8.99 18.42 -4.06
N ASN A 30 -8.69 17.11 -3.96
CA ASN A 30 -9.60 16.05 -4.42
C ASN A 30 -10.71 15.73 -3.41
N ASN A 31 -10.50 16.06 -2.15
CA ASN A 31 -11.47 15.93 -1.05
C ASN A 31 -12.25 14.60 -1.05
N PRO A 32 -11.60 13.43 -1.16
CA PRO A 32 -12.28 12.15 -1.27
C PRO A 32 -13.07 11.83 0.01
N ASP A 33 -14.18 11.10 -0.13
CA ASP A 33 -14.98 10.63 1.02
C ASP A 33 -14.26 9.51 1.78
N ILE A 34 -13.50 8.68 1.04
CA ILE A 34 -12.69 7.59 1.57
C ILE A 34 -11.32 7.67 0.93
N LEU A 35 -10.28 7.61 1.77
CA LEU A 35 -8.89 7.68 1.36
C LEU A 35 -8.13 6.46 1.89
N CYS A 36 -7.58 5.67 0.97
CA CYS A 36 -6.74 4.53 1.25
C CYS A 36 -5.29 4.89 0.92
N ILE A 37 -4.40 4.75 1.89
CA ILE A 37 -2.98 5.09 1.74
C ILE A 37 -2.14 3.82 1.93
N GLN A 38 -1.23 3.56 1.00
CA GLN A 38 -0.18 2.56 1.11
C GLN A 38 1.14 3.25 1.44
N GLU A 39 2.05 2.49 2.06
CA GLU A 39 3.31 3.01 2.61
C GLU A 39 3.10 4.22 3.53
N TYR A 40 2.03 4.18 4.30
CA TYR A 40 1.76 5.20 5.32
C TYR A 40 2.80 5.12 6.43
N SER A 41 3.27 6.29 6.87
CA SER A 41 4.14 6.43 8.04
C SER A 41 3.68 7.61 8.89
N ASN A 42 3.79 7.49 10.20
CA ASN A 42 3.49 8.59 11.12
C ASN A 42 4.59 9.66 11.18
N HIS A 43 5.71 9.47 10.49
CA HIS A 43 6.78 10.46 10.39
C HIS A 43 6.43 11.66 9.50
N GLY A 44 5.45 11.52 8.61
CA GLY A 44 5.05 12.56 7.68
C GLY A 44 4.34 13.76 8.31
N ASN A 45 3.96 13.67 9.58
CA ASN A 45 3.23 14.71 10.34
C ASN A 45 2.07 15.38 9.55
N ILE A 46 1.34 14.55 8.77
CA ILE A 46 0.26 15.04 7.90
C ILE A 46 -1.03 15.17 8.69
N ASP A 47 -1.64 16.35 8.64
CA ASP A 47 -2.93 16.61 9.28
C ASP A 47 -4.10 16.20 8.38
N LEU A 48 -4.67 15.03 8.66
CA LEU A 48 -5.88 14.49 8.00
C LEU A 48 -7.12 14.56 8.91
N LYS A 49 -7.22 15.60 9.76
CA LYS A 49 -8.35 15.81 10.70
C LYS A 49 -9.71 15.95 10.01
N VAL A 50 -9.74 16.26 8.74
CA VAL A 50 -10.97 16.26 7.93
C VAL A 50 -11.65 14.89 7.89
N TYR A 51 -10.90 13.82 8.19
CA TYR A 51 -11.42 12.47 8.30
C TYR A 51 -11.60 12.09 9.77
N PRO A 52 -12.83 12.16 10.32
CA PRO A 52 -13.07 11.83 11.73
C PRO A 52 -12.89 10.34 12.05
N TYR A 53 -13.02 9.47 11.04
CA TYR A 53 -12.87 8.03 11.20
C TYR A 53 -11.65 7.54 10.44
N ARG A 54 -10.85 6.69 11.11
CA ARG A 54 -9.61 6.17 10.52
C ARG A 54 -9.25 4.82 11.11
N TYR A 55 -8.69 3.97 10.27
CA TYR A 55 -8.00 2.77 10.67
C TYR A 55 -6.57 2.82 10.12
N ILE A 56 -5.59 2.76 11.02
CA ILE A 56 -4.17 2.83 10.69
C ILE A 56 -3.50 1.58 11.25
N PHE A 57 -2.85 0.82 10.39
CA PHE A 57 -2.07 -0.35 10.74
C PHE A 57 -0.64 -0.16 10.25
N ILE A 58 0.28 0.04 11.18
CA ILE A 58 1.71 0.28 10.91
C ILE A 58 2.55 -0.65 11.78
N GLU A 59 3.58 -1.22 11.19
CA GLU A 59 4.54 -2.12 11.82
C GLU A 59 5.98 -1.66 11.59
N GLY A 60 6.93 -2.26 12.29
CA GLY A 60 8.36 -2.00 12.20
C GLY A 60 8.94 -1.31 13.41
N ASP A 61 10.25 -1.45 13.59
CA ASP A 61 10.98 -0.95 14.77
C ASP A 61 11.51 0.47 14.56
N LYS A 62 12.39 0.65 13.55
CA LYS A 62 13.04 1.94 13.29
C LYS A 62 12.20 2.87 12.42
N ILE A 63 11.67 2.34 11.33
CA ILE A 63 10.75 3.05 10.45
C ILE A 63 9.46 2.25 10.44
N ARG A 64 8.44 2.84 11.02
CA ARG A 64 7.12 2.25 11.08
C ARG A 64 6.35 2.61 9.83
N THR A 65 5.96 1.61 9.08
CA THR A 65 5.23 1.75 7.83
C THR A 65 4.07 0.78 7.78
N GLY A 66 3.08 1.08 6.98
CA GLY A 66 1.94 0.21 6.75
C GLY A 66 0.89 0.87 5.89
N GLN A 67 -0.34 0.71 6.29
CA GLN A 67 -1.47 1.17 5.53
C GLN A 67 -2.46 1.94 6.40
N ALA A 68 -3.24 2.81 5.76
CA ALA A 68 -4.28 3.55 6.43
C ALA A 68 -5.54 3.65 5.56
N ILE A 69 -6.69 3.61 6.22
CA ILE A 69 -8.00 3.94 5.64
C ILE A 69 -8.55 5.11 6.46
N PHE A 70 -8.82 6.22 5.78
CA PHE A 70 -9.47 7.40 6.34
C PHE A 70 -10.85 7.53 5.72
N SER A 71 -11.85 7.91 6.52
CA SER A 71 -13.24 8.03 6.08
C SER A 71 -13.94 9.23 6.72
N LYS A 72 -14.79 9.90 5.93
CA LYS A 72 -15.75 10.88 6.44
C LYS A 72 -16.94 10.20 7.10
N PHE A 73 -17.15 8.90 6.85
CA PHE A 73 -18.26 8.10 7.37
C PHE A 73 -17.79 7.16 8.48
N PRO A 74 -18.68 6.77 9.42
CA PRO A 74 -18.33 5.86 10.51
C PRO A 74 -17.71 4.54 10.03
N ILE A 75 -16.61 4.14 10.63
CA ILE A 75 -16.03 2.81 10.54
C ILE A 75 -16.62 1.99 11.69
N ILE A 76 -17.36 0.92 11.37
CA ILE A 76 -18.06 0.09 12.35
C ILE A 76 -17.35 -1.24 12.62
N ASN A 77 -16.45 -1.65 11.75
CA ASN A 77 -15.58 -2.81 11.90
C ASN A 77 -14.31 -2.61 11.07
N GLN A 78 -13.21 -3.19 11.50
CA GLN A 78 -11.91 -3.05 10.85
C GLN A 78 -10.99 -4.19 11.21
N GLY A 79 -9.98 -4.46 10.38
CA GLY A 79 -8.98 -5.47 10.64
C GLY A 79 -7.87 -5.51 9.61
N ASN A 80 -6.86 -6.32 9.89
CA ASN A 80 -5.73 -6.56 9.00
C ASN A 80 -5.69 -8.00 8.54
N ILE A 81 -5.13 -8.22 7.36
CA ILE A 81 -4.85 -9.51 6.75
C ILE A 81 -3.34 -9.62 6.62
N VAL A 82 -2.74 -10.48 7.44
CA VAL A 82 -1.29 -10.68 7.45
C VAL A 82 -0.88 -11.58 6.28
N PHE A 83 0.16 -11.19 5.58
CA PHE A 83 0.78 -12.02 4.55
C PHE A 83 2.07 -12.66 5.12
N PRO A 84 2.14 -13.99 5.18
CA PRO A 84 3.31 -14.69 5.71
C PRO A 84 4.61 -14.30 4.98
N ASN A 85 5.70 -14.20 5.74
CA ASN A 85 7.04 -13.88 5.20
C ASN A 85 7.11 -12.59 4.39
N SER A 86 6.27 -11.62 4.69
CA SER A 86 6.20 -10.32 4.01
C SER A 86 5.95 -9.21 5.02
N ASN A 87 6.51 -8.03 4.76
CA ASN A 87 6.16 -6.80 5.48
C ASN A 87 4.93 -6.10 4.86
N ASN A 88 4.41 -6.67 3.77
CA ASN A 88 3.20 -6.19 3.13
C ASN A 88 1.99 -6.87 3.75
N ASN A 89 0.85 -6.23 3.67
CA ASN A 89 -0.41 -6.71 4.22
C ASN A 89 -1.61 -6.16 3.45
N ALA A 90 -2.80 -6.55 3.83
CA ALA A 90 -4.02 -5.85 3.48
C ALA A 90 -4.75 -5.44 4.76
N ILE A 91 -5.47 -4.33 4.70
CA ILE A 91 -6.37 -3.91 5.76
C ILE A 91 -7.78 -3.73 5.20
N PHE A 92 -8.78 -3.79 6.08
CA PHE A 92 -10.15 -3.51 5.69
C PHE A 92 -10.85 -2.63 6.72
N ALA A 93 -11.88 -1.93 6.25
CA ALA A 93 -12.81 -1.19 7.08
C ALA A 93 -14.24 -1.37 6.54
N ASP A 94 -15.19 -1.67 7.43
CA ASP A 94 -16.62 -1.65 7.14
C ASP A 94 -17.14 -0.24 7.42
N ILE A 95 -17.51 0.46 6.36
CA ILE A 95 -17.91 1.85 6.39
C ILE A 95 -19.42 1.95 6.25
N LYS A 96 -20.07 2.64 7.19
CA LYS A 96 -21.51 2.83 7.21
C LYS A 96 -21.89 4.19 6.63
N ARG A 97 -22.70 4.18 5.57
CA ARG A 97 -23.31 5.38 4.99
C ARG A 97 -24.84 5.27 5.01
N GLY A 98 -25.46 5.97 5.94
CA GLY A 98 -26.90 5.83 6.17
C GLY A 98 -27.27 4.43 6.63
N LYS A 99 -28.05 3.70 5.81
CA LYS A 99 -28.45 2.30 6.07
C LYS A 99 -27.48 1.28 5.45
N ASP A 100 -26.65 1.72 4.52
CA ASP A 100 -25.77 0.85 3.76
C ASP A 100 -24.42 0.68 4.45
N ILE A 101 -23.85 -0.51 4.32
CA ILE A 101 -22.52 -0.85 4.77
C ILE A 101 -21.74 -1.33 3.56
N ILE A 102 -20.52 -0.80 3.38
CA ILE A 102 -19.57 -1.25 2.36
C ILE A 102 -18.28 -1.65 3.04
N ARG A 103 -17.66 -2.74 2.61
CA ARG A 103 -16.29 -3.08 3.02
C ARG A 103 -15.28 -2.51 2.03
N VAL A 104 -14.36 -1.72 2.54
CA VAL A 104 -13.25 -1.17 1.77
C VAL A 104 -11.99 -1.92 2.16
N TYR A 105 -11.32 -2.51 1.17
CA TYR A 105 -10.00 -3.10 1.33
C TYR A 105 -8.93 -2.15 0.79
N ASN A 106 -7.86 -2.02 1.54
CA ASN A 106 -6.63 -1.38 1.11
C ASN A 106 -5.52 -2.44 1.13
N ILE A 107 -4.94 -2.74 -0.04
CA ILE A 107 -4.00 -3.84 -0.23
C ILE A 107 -2.65 -3.28 -0.64
N HIS A 108 -1.59 -3.88 -0.14
CA HIS A 108 -0.25 -3.66 -0.66
C HIS A 108 0.44 -5.02 -0.82
N PHE A 109 0.54 -5.48 -2.07
CA PHE A 109 1.19 -6.75 -2.38
C PHE A 109 2.70 -6.62 -2.47
N GLN A 110 3.39 -7.75 -2.46
CA GLN A 110 4.84 -7.83 -2.54
C GLN A 110 5.36 -7.17 -3.81
N SER A 111 6.26 -6.19 -3.63
CA SER A 111 6.97 -5.56 -4.74
C SER A 111 8.01 -6.50 -5.34
N ILE A 112 8.16 -6.47 -6.66
CA ILE A 112 9.19 -7.20 -7.40
C ILE A 112 10.59 -6.68 -7.05
N LYS A 113 10.69 -5.47 -6.49
CA LYS A 113 11.96 -4.80 -6.11
C LYS A 113 12.98 -4.88 -7.24
N ILE A 114 12.60 -4.41 -8.42
CA ILE A 114 13.53 -4.22 -9.53
C ILE A 114 14.47 -3.09 -9.11
N SER A 115 15.66 -3.47 -8.66
CA SER A 115 16.69 -2.51 -8.24
C SER A 115 17.19 -1.67 -9.42
N PRO A 116 17.85 -0.52 -9.17
CA PRO A 116 18.54 0.26 -10.21
C PRO A 116 19.48 -0.57 -11.10
N ASP A 117 19.96 -1.72 -10.60
CA ASP A 117 20.74 -2.69 -11.39
C ASP A 117 20.07 -3.10 -12.71
N VAL A 118 18.73 -3.00 -12.81
CA VAL A 118 18.02 -3.29 -14.07
C VAL A 118 18.07 -2.11 -15.03
N HIS A 119 18.15 -0.87 -14.54
CA HIS A 119 18.43 0.28 -15.41
C HIS A 119 19.83 0.20 -16.02
N GLU A 120 20.84 -0.22 -15.25
CA GLU A 120 22.18 -0.50 -15.79
C GLU A 120 22.16 -1.61 -16.85
N ILE A 121 21.31 -2.63 -16.69
CA ILE A 121 21.15 -3.72 -17.66
C ILE A 121 20.51 -3.21 -18.95
N SER A 122 19.58 -2.27 -18.89
CA SER A 122 18.92 -1.72 -20.08
C SER A 122 19.84 -0.79 -20.88
N GLU A 123 20.80 -0.15 -20.24
CA GLU A 123 21.77 0.74 -20.89
C GLU A 123 23.01 -0.01 -21.44
N ASN A 124 23.32 -1.21 -20.91
CA ASN A 124 24.47 -2.03 -21.30
C ASN A 124 24.05 -3.45 -21.69
N ILE A 125 23.27 -3.58 -22.74
CA ILE A 125 22.75 -4.87 -23.25
C ILE A 125 23.90 -5.85 -23.61
N GLU A 126 25.09 -5.38 -23.90
CA GLU A 126 26.22 -6.22 -24.35
C GLU A 126 26.93 -7.04 -23.25
N VAL A 127 26.65 -6.81 -21.97
CA VAL A 127 27.31 -7.52 -20.86
C VAL A 127 26.32 -8.15 -19.88
N ILE A 128 25.27 -8.77 -20.36
CA ILE A 128 24.42 -9.60 -19.52
C ILE A 128 25.12 -10.90 -19.21
N ASN A 129 25.87 -10.93 -18.11
CA ASN A 129 26.44 -12.16 -17.58
C ASN A 129 25.28 -13.09 -17.17
N GLN A 130 25.35 -14.35 -17.61
CA GLN A 130 24.36 -15.41 -17.36
C GLN A 130 23.97 -15.52 -15.86
N GLN A 131 24.89 -15.23 -14.94
CA GLN A 131 24.65 -15.20 -13.50
C GLN A 131 23.75 -14.02 -13.05
N LYS A 132 23.88 -12.84 -13.66
CA LYS A 132 22.99 -11.68 -13.33
C LYS A 132 21.55 -11.95 -13.80
N SER A 133 21.40 -12.49 -14.99
CA SER A 133 20.09 -12.90 -15.54
C SER A 133 19.42 -13.94 -14.67
N GLN A 134 20.14 -14.95 -14.20
CA GLN A 134 19.58 -15.99 -13.33
C GLN A 134 19.16 -15.43 -11.97
N LYS A 135 19.94 -14.52 -11.37
CA LYS A 135 19.58 -13.85 -10.12
C LYS A 135 18.30 -13.00 -10.28
N LEU A 136 18.18 -12.26 -11.37
CA LEU A 136 16.98 -11.46 -11.67
C LEU A 136 15.76 -12.36 -11.86
N TYR A 137 15.86 -13.42 -12.66
CA TYR A 137 14.82 -14.40 -12.86
C TYR A 137 14.34 -15.02 -11.54
N ASN A 138 15.27 -15.44 -10.67
CA ASN A 138 14.92 -16.03 -9.38
C ASN A 138 14.21 -15.02 -8.47
N ARG A 139 14.62 -13.74 -8.50
CA ARG A 139 13.96 -12.66 -7.73
C ARG A 139 12.54 -12.42 -8.21
N ILE A 140 12.36 -12.28 -9.52
CA ILE A 140 11.05 -12.09 -10.14
C ILE A 140 10.14 -13.28 -9.83
N SER A 141 10.61 -14.50 -10.05
CA SER A 141 9.84 -15.72 -9.78
C SER A 141 9.44 -15.83 -8.31
N LYS A 142 10.33 -15.45 -7.38
CA LYS A 142 10.01 -15.42 -5.95
C LYS A 142 8.93 -14.40 -5.64
N ALA A 143 9.03 -13.19 -6.20
CA ALA A 143 8.03 -12.14 -5.97
C ALA A 143 6.65 -12.55 -6.49
N PHE A 144 6.55 -13.12 -7.69
CA PHE A 144 5.29 -13.61 -8.23
C PHE A 144 4.66 -14.73 -7.39
N ARG A 145 5.48 -15.66 -6.86
CA ARG A 145 4.96 -16.70 -5.95
C ARG A 145 4.41 -16.08 -4.66
N GLN A 146 5.10 -15.10 -4.10
CA GLN A 146 4.61 -14.39 -2.92
C GLN A 146 3.32 -13.61 -3.22
N GLN A 147 3.24 -12.93 -4.36
CA GLN A 147 2.01 -12.25 -4.78
C GLN A 147 0.84 -13.23 -4.96
N GLN A 148 1.09 -14.39 -5.56
CA GLN A 148 0.07 -15.44 -5.69
C GLN A 148 -0.46 -15.89 -4.32
N GLU A 149 0.43 -16.23 -3.38
CA GLU A 149 0.07 -16.63 -2.02
C GLU A 149 -0.73 -15.53 -1.30
N GLN A 150 -0.29 -14.28 -1.42
CA GLN A 150 -0.98 -13.12 -0.85
C GLN A 150 -2.38 -12.93 -1.46
N ALA A 151 -2.50 -13.10 -2.77
CA ALA A 151 -3.78 -13.01 -3.47
C ALA A 151 -4.74 -14.13 -3.04
N GLU A 152 -4.26 -15.37 -2.86
CA GLU A 152 -5.06 -16.50 -2.39
C GLU A 152 -5.59 -16.25 -0.98
N ILE A 153 -4.73 -15.78 -0.05
CA ILE A 153 -5.13 -15.39 1.32
C ILE A 153 -6.19 -14.29 1.29
N PHE A 154 -5.96 -13.25 0.50
CA PHE A 154 -6.91 -12.14 0.35
C PHE A 154 -8.26 -12.61 -0.21
N ILE A 155 -8.26 -13.45 -1.25
CA ILE A 155 -9.47 -13.99 -1.88
C ILE A 155 -10.24 -14.86 -0.89
N ALA A 156 -9.56 -15.67 -0.07
CA ALA A 156 -10.19 -16.47 0.97
C ALA A 156 -10.92 -15.56 1.97
N HIS A 157 -10.26 -14.56 2.51
CA HIS A 157 -10.85 -13.60 3.44
C HIS A 157 -12.03 -12.81 2.82
N LYS A 158 -11.89 -12.40 1.56
CA LYS A 158 -12.93 -11.66 0.84
C LYS A 158 -14.23 -12.47 0.71
N LYS A 159 -14.14 -13.80 0.52
CA LYS A 159 -15.32 -14.68 0.37
C LYS A 159 -16.20 -14.72 1.61
N GLU A 160 -15.68 -14.41 2.78
CA GLU A 160 -16.42 -14.38 4.04
C GLU A 160 -17.23 -13.07 4.21
N CYS A 161 -17.03 -12.09 3.35
CA CYS A 161 -17.70 -10.81 3.45
C CYS A 161 -19.02 -10.80 2.63
N ASN A 162 -20.13 -10.46 3.30
CA ASN A 162 -21.44 -10.34 2.68
C ASN A 162 -21.81 -8.91 2.25
N TYR A 163 -20.95 -7.94 2.52
CA TYR A 163 -21.17 -6.56 2.11
C TYR A 163 -20.71 -6.30 0.67
N PRO A 164 -21.24 -5.28 -0.02
CA PRO A 164 -20.62 -4.72 -1.22
C PRO A 164 -19.18 -4.34 -0.94
N LEU A 165 -18.29 -4.56 -1.92
CA LEU A 165 -16.85 -4.42 -1.76
C LEU A 165 -16.28 -3.29 -2.62
N ILE A 166 -15.37 -2.52 -2.04
CA ILE A 166 -14.42 -1.70 -2.76
C ILE A 166 -13.02 -2.26 -2.47
N ILE A 167 -12.31 -2.63 -3.52
CA ILE A 167 -10.95 -3.16 -3.41
C ILE A 167 -10.03 -2.17 -4.10
N CYS A 168 -9.05 -1.67 -3.38
CA CYS A 168 -8.05 -0.75 -3.88
C CYS A 168 -6.70 -1.03 -3.22
N GLY A 169 -5.66 -0.42 -3.72
CA GLY A 169 -4.32 -0.57 -3.16
C GLY A 169 -3.23 -0.53 -4.22
N ASP A 170 -2.05 -0.93 -3.80
CA ASP A 170 -0.88 -1.12 -4.64
C ASP A 170 -0.67 -2.63 -4.86
N LEU A 171 -0.93 -3.09 -6.07
CA LEU A 171 -0.85 -4.51 -6.43
C LEU A 171 0.53 -4.93 -6.96
N ASN A 172 1.44 -3.97 -7.17
CA ASN A 172 2.82 -4.11 -7.67
C ASN A 172 2.97 -4.84 -9.00
#